data_0bacb06da36353de74bf632840cb0634
#
_entry.id   0bacb06da36353de74bf632840cb0634
#
_cell.length_a   1.000
_cell.length_b   1.000
_cell.length_c   1.000
_cell.angle_alpha   90.00
_cell.angle_beta   90.00
_cell.angle_gamma   90.00
#
_symmetry.space_group_name_H-M   'P 1'
#
loop_
_entity.id
_entity.type
_entity.pdbx_description
1 polymer ?
#
loop_
_entity_poly.entity_id
_entity_poly.type
_entity_poly.pdbx_seq_one_letter_code
_entity_poly.pdbx_strand_id
1 'polypeptide(L)'
;PVSMFKMLLVGYLYGVKSERRLVQEVQLNIAYRWFCGFELTDKIPDHSTFSKTRLRKWNESRLFQEVFWEIIRRCVKSGLVDGKELAADGTYLPANVSKDSWIDTEVEAELSMQRYLDRLDEELSKQPGFKRPPAKTIRKRRTTSKTDPDSGCINHGKKSGIGYLMETTVDCKYGIITGVDVYPANEKESLLVLRHLERQIQNGVPMQNIALDRGYDTGAVHRGLELLGITGYIPAIQFSNSPEKYGFYYLPQEDA
;
A
#
# COMPACT_ATOMS: atom_id res chain seq x y z
N PRO A 1 -21.61 13.18 -10.78
CA PRO A 1 -20.46 12.49 -10.21
C PRO A 1 -19.12 13.11 -10.67
N VAL A 2 -18.95 13.34 -11.99
CA VAL A 2 -17.70 13.87 -12.58
C VAL A 2 -17.34 15.23 -11.98
N SER A 3 -18.29 16.18 -11.94
CA SER A 3 -18.04 17.52 -11.39
C SER A 3 -17.60 17.48 -9.91
N MET A 4 -18.19 16.59 -9.11
CA MET A 4 -17.76 16.42 -7.70
C MET A 4 -16.34 15.86 -7.59
N PHE A 5 -15.96 14.90 -8.46
CA PHE A 5 -14.61 14.38 -8.51
C PHE A 5 -13.61 15.49 -8.91
N LYS A 6 -13.94 16.31 -9.90
CA LYS A 6 -13.16 17.48 -10.28
C LYS A 6 -13.03 18.51 -9.15
N MET A 7 -14.10 18.75 -8.38
CA MET A 7 -14.04 19.61 -7.18
C MET A 7 -13.04 19.06 -6.15
N LEU A 8 -13.06 17.74 -5.85
CA LEU A 8 -12.06 17.15 -4.95
C LEU A 8 -10.64 17.32 -5.50
N LEU A 9 -10.45 17.14 -6.80
CA LEU A 9 -9.14 17.34 -7.43
C LEU A 9 -8.65 18.78 -7.27
N VAL A 10 -9.52 19.78 -7.46
CA VAL A 10 -9.21 21.19 -7.14
C VAL A 10 -8.80 21.33 -5.67
N GLY A 11 -9.53 20.71 -4.75
CA GLY A 11 -9.21 20.73 -3.32
C GLY A 11 -7.79 20.23 -3.04
N TYR A 12 -7.40 19.11 -3.62
CA TYR A 12 -6.06 18.54 -3.46
C TYR A 12 -4.98 19.40 -4.11
N LEU A 13 -5.16 19.84 -5.36
CA LEU A 13 -4.16 20.61 -6.10
C LEU A 13 -3.89 21.98 -5.47
N TYR A 14 -4.90 22.62 -4.89
CA TYR A 14 -4.78 23.95 -4.29
C TYR A 14 -4.77 23.94 -2.75
N GLY A 15 -4.63 22.77 -2.13
CA GLY A 15 -4.48 22.63 -0.68
C GLY A 15 -5.72 23.07 0.13
N VAL A 16 -6.92 22.99 -0.44
CA VAL A 16 -8.18 23.36 0.23
C VAL A 16 -8.65 22.18 1.09
N LYS A 17 -8.27 22.14 2.36
CA LYS A 17 -8.52 21.02 3.28
C LYS A 17 -9.99 20.84 3.70
N SER A 18 -10.81 21.90 3.63
CA SER A 18 -12.19 21.89 4.10
C SER A 18 -13.16 21.78 2.93
N GLU A 19 -14.05 20.80 2.92
CA GLU A 19 -15.10 20.65 1.89
C GLU A 19 -16.05 21.85 1.86
N ARG A 20 -16.33 22.48 3.01
CA ARG A 20 -17.12 23.73 3.06
C ARG A 20 -16.43 24.87 2.34
N ARG A 21 -15.12 25.04 2.63
CA ARG A 21 -14.31 26.06 1.95
C ARG A 21 -14.19 25.74 0.46
N LEU A 22 -14.01 24.48 0.08
CA LEU A 22 -13.94 24.06 -1.31
C LEU A 22 -15.20 24.47 -2.10
N VAL A 23 -16.39 24.25 -1.53
CA VAL A 23 -17.66 24.70 -2.14
C VAL A 23 -17.66 26.21 -2.35
N GLN A 24 -17.25 26.99 -1.34
CA GLN A 24 -17.16 28.47 -1.44
C GLN A 24 -16.16 28.92 -2.51
N GLU A 25 -14.97 28.30 -2.53
CA GLU A 25 -13.95 28.61 -3.54
C GLU A 25 -14.46 28.32 -4.97
N VAL A 26 -15.12 27.19 -5.18
CA VAL A 26 -15.71 26.85 -6.48
C VAL A 26 -16.87 27.80 -6.84
N GLN A 27 -17.63 28.28 -5.85
CA GLN A 27 -18.69 29.28 -6.10
C GLN A 27 -18.13 30.61 -6.62
N LEU A 28 -17.01 31.06 -6.07
CA LEU A 28 -16.45 32.39 -6.31
C LEU A 28 -15.45 32.43 -7.46
N ASN A 29 -14.76 31.31 -7.72
CA ASN A 29 -13.67 31.24 -8.70
C ASN A 29 -14.19 30.70 -10.05
N ILE A 30 -14.20 31.55 -11.06
CA ILE A 30 -14.67 31.21 -12.42
C ILE A 30 -13.84 30.08 -13.04
N ALA A 31 -12.51 30.05 -12.81
CA ALA A 31 -11.66 28.99 -13.34
C ALA A 31 -11.98 27.64 -12.73
N TYR A 32 -12.28 27.59 -11.42
CA TYR A 32 -12.70 26.36 -10.75
C TYR A 32 -14.07 25.89 -11.23
N ARG A 33 -15.03 26.82 -11.43
CA ARG A 33 -16.34 26.52 -12.01
C ARG A 33 -16.18 25.90 -13.39
N TRP A 34 -15.42 26.55 -14.25
CA TRP A 34 -15.18 26.08 -15.62
C TRP A 34 -14.52 24.68 -15.62
N PHE A 35 -13.46 24.49 -14.83
CA PHE A 35 -12.79 23.19 -14.71
C PHE A 35 -13.75 22.08 -14.23
N CYS A 36 -14.61 22.40 -13.26
CA CYS A 36 -15.59 21.46 -12.72
C CYS A 36 -16.78 21.22 -13.66
N GLY A 37 -16.94 22.01 -14.72
CA GLY A 37 -18.04 21.93 -15.66
C GLY A 37 -19.34 22.57 -15.15
N PHE A 38 -19.22 23.67 -14.39
CA PHE A 38 -20.36 24.48 -13.92
C PHE A 38 -20.42 25.80 -14.69
N GLU A 39 -21.63 26.15 -15.15
CA GLU A 39 -21.91 27.47 -15.68
C GLU A 39 -22.05 28.51 -14.57
N LEU A 40 -22.05 29.81 -14.91
CA LEU A 40 -22.14 30.89 -13.94
C LEU A 40 -23.42 30.85 -13.09
N THR A 41 -24.49 30.35 -13.65
CA THR A 41 -25.81 30.24 -13.01
C THR A 41 -26.03 28.92 -12.28
N ASP A 42 -25.13 27.94 -12.48
CA ASP A 42 -25.29 26.62 -11.88
C ASP A 42 -25.14 26.66 -10.38
N LYS A 43 -25.99 25.90 -9.69
CA LYS A 43 -25.87 25.68 -8.25
C LYS A 43 -24.74 24.70 -7.95
N ILE A 44 -23.76 25.12 -7.17
CA ILE A 44 -22.68 24.26 -6.70
C ILE A 44 -23.21 23.29 -5.64
N PRO A 45 -22.86 21.99 -5.69
CA PRO A 45 -23.25 21.01 -4.68
C PRO A 45 -22.79 21.41 -3.29
N ASP A 46 -23.65 21.24 -2.28
CA ASP A 46 -23.32 21.49 -0.88
C ASP A 46 -22.27 20.49 -0.36
N HIS A 47 -21.49 20.92 0.66
CA HIS A 47 -20.44 20.10 1.26
C HIS A 47 -20.97 18.74 1.80
N SER A 48 -22.20 18.70 2.31
CA SER A 48 -22.81 17.44 2.78
C SER A 48 -23.04 16.42 1.67
N THR A 49 -23.08 16.88 0.42
CA THR A 49 -23.21 16.01 -0.75
C THR A 49 -21.94 15.17 -0.97
N PHE A 50 -20.77 15.68 -0.60
CA PHE A 50 -19.51 14.92 -0.66
C PHE A 50 -19.55 13.71 0.27
N SER A 51 -19.90 13.93 1.55
CA SER A 51 -20.02 12.84 2.53
C SER A 51 -21.04 11.79 2.11
N LYS A 52 -22.22 12.23 1.63
CA LYS A 52 -23.27 11.32 1.13
C LYS A 52 -22.80 10.54 -0.12
N THR A 53 -22.09 11.18 -1.03
CA THR A 53 -21.60 10.52 -2.24
C THR A 53 -20.48 9.54 -1.93
N ARG A 54 -19.57 9.91 -1.01
CA ARG A 54 -18.53 9.03 -0.52
C ARG A 54 -19.11 7.75 0.06
N LEU A 55 -20.04 7.87 1.01
CA LEU A 55 -20.65 6.73 1.67
C LEU A 55 -21.51 5.86 0.74
N ARG A 56 -22.28 6.47 -0.20
CA ARG A 56 -23.27 5.73 -0.98
C ARG A 56 -22.78 5.26 -2.35
N LYS A 57 -21.82 5.95 -2.98
CA LYS A 57 -21.43 5.70 -4.36
C LYS A 57 -19.96 5.31 -4.53
N TRP A 58 -19.07 5.84 -3.67
CA TRP A 58 -17.64 5.66 -3.83
C TRP A 58 -17.04 4.64 -2.89
N ASN A 59 -17.66 4.41 -1.71
CA ASN A 59 -17.12 3.50 -0.70
C ASN A 59 -17.03 2.05 -1.21
N GLU A 60 -18.02 1.61 -1.99
CA GLU A 60 -18.04 0.26 -2.58
C GLU A 60 -17.45 0.22 -4.00
N SER A 61 -17.13 1.38 -4.58
CA SER A 61 -16.56 1.46 -5.92
C SER A 61 -15.04 1.48 -5.86
N ARG A 62 -14.39 0.83 -6.83
CA ARG A 62 -12.94 0.92 -7.03
C ARG A 62 -12.51 2.17 -7.78
N LEU A 63 -13.37 3.20 -7.84
CA LEU A 63 -13.16 4.39 -8.68
C LEU A 63 -11.80 5.06 -8.46
N PHE A 64 -11.43 5.29 -7.20
CA PHE A 64 -10.15 5.94 -6.90
C PHE A 64 -8.96 5.09 -7.32
N GLN A 65 -9.05 3.78 -7.12
CA GLN A 65 -8.00 2.84 -7.55
C GLN A 65 -7.90 2.78 -9.08
N GLU A 66 -9.03 2.74 -9.78
CA GLU A 66 -9.07 2.73 -11.25
C GLU A 66 -8.49 4.01 -11.84
N VAL A 67 -8.84 5.18 -11.29
CA VAL A 67 -8.25 6.46 -11.69
C VAL A 67 -6.75 6.49 -11.42
N PHE A 68 -6.31 6.01 -10.25
CA PHE A 68 -4.90 5.93 -9.91
C PHE A 68 -4.14 5.07 -10.92
N TRP A 69 -4.60 3.86 -11.19
CA TRP A 69 -3.96 2.96 -12.15
C TRP A 69 -3.98 3.51 -13.59
N GLU A 70 -5.04 4.22 -13.98
CA GLU A 70 -5.08 4.87 -15.28
C GLU A 70 -4.02 5.98 -15.41
N ILE A 71 -3.83 6.77 -14.35
CA ILE A 71 -2.78 7.80 -14.31
C ILE A 71 -1.40 7.14 -14.39
N ILE A 72 -1.16 6.08 -13.62
CA ILE A 72 0.13 5.37 -13.65
C ILE A 72 0.41 4.77 -15.03
N ARG A 73 -0.58 4.12 -15.66
CA ARG A 73 -0.41 3.62 -17.04
C ARG A 73 -0.02 4.71 -18.02
N ARG A 74 -0.58 5.91 -17.88
CA ARG A 74 -0.19 7.07 -18.70
C ARG A 74 1.23 7.53 -18.41
N CYS A 75 1.64 7.56 -17.15
CA CYS A 75 3.01 7.87 -16.75
C CYS A 75 4.02 6.89 -17.35
N VAL A 76 3.73 5.59 -17.28
CA VAL A 76 4.54 4.53 -17.90
C VAL A 76 4.63 4.75 -19.42
N LYS A 77 3.48 4.93 -20.09
CA LYS A 77 3.42 5.16 -21.55
C LYS A 77 4.19 6.40 -21.98
N SER A 78 4.23 7.44 -21.15
CA SER A 78 4.95 8.70 -21.42
C SER A 78 6.43 8.66 -21.00
N GLY A 79 6.93 7.52 -20.50
CA GLY A 79 8.31 7.37 -20.03
C GLY A 79 8.64 8.12 -18.74
N LEU A 80 7.62 8.55 -17.99
CA LEU A 80 7.77 9.17 -16.66
C LEU A 80 8.03 8.12 -15.56
N VAL A 81 7.65 6.88 -15.80
CA VAL A 81 7.95 5.71 -14.97
C VAL A 81 8.65 4.70 -15.86
N ASP A 82 9.86 4.28 -15.50
CA ASP A 82 10.61 3.27 -16.27
C ASP A 82 10.92 2.01 -15.45
N GLY A 83 10.71 2.04 -14.16
CA GLY A 83 10.85 0.90 -13.26
C GLY A 83 12.27 0.40 -13.05
N LYS A 84 13.27 1.19 -13.45
CA LYS A 84 14.68 0.80 -13.29
C LYS A 84 15.13 0.85 -11.84
N GLU A 85 14.72 1.90 -11.14
CA GLU A 85 15.05 2.15 -9.74
C GLU A 85 13.81 2.58 -9.00
N LEU A 86 13.30 1.69 -8.15
CA LEU A 86 12.17 1.97 -7.27
C LEU A 86 12.61 1.95 -5.81
N ALA A 87 11.87 2.63 -4.96
CA ALA A 87 12.01 2.53 -3.52
C ALA A 87 10.63 2.29 -2.91
N ALA A 88 10.54 1.42 -1.90
CA ALA A 88 9.31 1.22 -1.15
C ALA A 88 9.56 1.29 0.35
N ASP A 89 8.54 1.79 1.07
CA ASP A 89 8.57 1.91 2.52
C ASP A 89 7.16 1.87 3.11
N GLY A 90 7.09 1.38 4.35
CA GLY A 90 5.88 1.28 5.14
C GLY A 90 5.73 2.43 6.13
N THR A 91 4.61 3.15 6.07
CA THR A 91 4.31 4.25 6.99
C THR A 91 3.11 3.93 7.87
N TYR A 92 3.25 4.13 9.19
CA TYR A 92 2.13 3.98 10.11
C TYR A 92 1.22 5.22 10.08
N LEU A 93 -0.07 4.98 9.90
CA LEU A 93 -1.13 5.99 9.95
C LEU A 93 -2.02 5.74 11.17
N PRO A 94 -2.04 6.62 12.18
CA PRO A 94 -2.92 6.45 13.33
C PRO A 94 -4.39 6.62 12.93
N ALA A 95 -5.25 5.73 13.44
CA ALA A 95 -6.69 5.88 13.32
C ALA A 95 -7.22 6.93 14.31
N ASN A 96 -8.25 7.67 13.92
CA ASN A 96 -8.91 8.63 14.80
C ASN A 96 -9.96 7.93 15.68
N VAL A 97 -9.47 7.16 16.67
CA VAL A 97 -10.31 6.36 17.56
C VAL A 97 -9.98 6.64 19.02
N SER A 98 -11.01 6.57 19.91
CA SER A 98 -10.78 6.65 21.36
C SER A 98 -10.30 5.29 21.89
N LYS A 99 -9.56 5.30 23.01
CA LYS A 99 -9.14 4.06 23.69
C LYS A 99 -10.34 3.23 24.19
N ASP A 100 -11.43 3.88 24.57
CA ASP A 100 -12.65 3.21 25.06
C ASP A 100 -13.38 2.43 23.97
N SER A 101 -13.05 2.69 22.70
CA SER A 101 -13.61 1.95 21.55
C SER A 101 -12.87 0.66 21.21
N TRP A 102 -11.72 0.38 21.86
CA TRP A 102 -10.88 -0.77 21.54
C TRP A 102 -11.58 -2.08 21.92
N ILE A 103 -11.51 -3.04 21.00
CA ILE A 103 -12.06 -4.39 21.18
C ILE A 103 -11.10 -5.42 20.56
N ASP A 104 -11.14 -6.63 21.12
CA ASP A 104 -10.49 -7.77 20.52
C ASP A 104 -11.50 -8.55 19.68
N THR A 105 -11.12 -8.85 18.46
CA THR A 105 -11.91 -9.63 17.49
C THR A 105 -11.09 -10.81 16.98
N GLU A 106 -11.78 -11.88 16.60
CA GLU A 106 -11.13 -12.95 15.83
C GLU A 106 -11.29 -12.65 14.34
N VAL A 107 -10.17 -12.64 13.62
CA VAL A 107 -10.14 -12.46 12.18
C VAL A 107 -9.53 -13.69 11.53
N GLU A 108 -10.04 -14.05 10.38
CA GLU A 108 -9.41 -15.06 9.55
C GLU A 108 -8.14 -14.46 8.93
N ALA A 109 -6.98 -15.00 9.32
CA ALA A 109 -5.73 -14.60 8.69
C ALA A 109 -5.70 -15.16 7.27
N GLU A 110 -5.65 -14.28 6.30
CA GLU A 110 -5.34 -14.64 4.92
C GLU A 110 -3.94 -15.28 4.87
N LEU A 111 -3.55 -15.79 3.77
CA LEU A 111 -2.32 -16.51 3.43
C LEU A 111 -1.12 -16.27 4.37
N SER A 112 -0.53 -17.33 4.90
CA SER A 112 0.82 -17.24 5.48
C SER A 112 1.84 -16.88 4.40
N MET A 113 2.99 -16.30 4.79
CA MET A 113 4.09 -15.98 3.87
C MET A 113 4.49 -17.20 3.03
N GLN A 114 4.62 -18.38 3.65
CA GLN A 114 4.98 -19.61 2.93
C GLN A 114 4.00 -19.93 1.80
N ARG A 115 2.69 -19.83 2.05
CA ARG A 115 1.68 -20.10 1.01
C ARG A 115 1.70 -19.07 -0.11
N TYR A 116 2.02 -17.82 0.23
CA TYR A 116 2.18 -16.79 -0.77
C TYR A 116 3.34 -17.11 -1.70
N LEU A 117 4.49 -17.51 -1.14
CA LEU A 117 5.66 -17.92 -1.90
C LEU A 117 5.41 -19.19 -2.71
N ASP A 118 4.75 -20.22 -2.12
CA ASP A 118 4.37 -21.45 -2.82
C ASP A 118 3.43 -21.18 -4.01
N ARG A 119 2.62 -20.12 -3.93
CA ARG A 119 1.77 -19.69 -5.04
C ARG A 119 2.57 -19.03 -6.16
N LEU A 120 3.56 -18.20 -5.81
CA LEU A 120 4.44 -17.55 -6.78
C LEU A 120 5.39 -18.56 -7.44
N ASP A 121 5.76 -19.63 -6.75
CA ASP A 121 6.68 -20.63 -7.25
C ASP A 121 5.92 -21.67 -8.11
N GLU A 122 5.81 -21.36 -9.40
CA GLU A 122 5.17 -22.27 -10.37
C GLU A 122 5.97 -23.54 -10.61
N GLU A 123 7.27 -23.55 -10.40
CA GLU A 123 8.13 -24.72 -10.58
C GLU A 123 7.86 -25.75 -9.48
N LEU A 124 7.69 -25.31 -8.23
CA LEU A 124 7.27 -26.18 -7.14
C LEU A 124 5.93 -26.87 -7.43
N SER A 125 4.99 -26.15 -8.05
CA SER A 125 3.67 -26.69 -8.37
C SER A 125 3.70 -27.76 -9.47
N LYS A 126 4.76 -27.80 -10.29
CA LYS A 126 4.96 -28.78 -11.37
C LYS A 126 5.69 -30.05 -10.92
N GLN A 127 6.25 -30.06 -9.69
CA GLN A 127 6.97 -31.24 -9.20
C GLN A 127 6.03 -32.40 -8.89
N PRO A 128 6.32 -33.61 -9.36
CA PRO A 128 5.53 -34.79 -9.04
C PRO A 128 5.52 -35.05 -7.53
N GLY A 129 4.33 -35.11 -6.94
CA GLY A 129 4.17 -35.36 -5.51
C GLY A 129 4.06 -34.12 -4.64
N PHE A 130 4.26 -32.90 -5.19
CA PHE A 130 4.02 -31.67 -4.44
C PHE A 130 2.53 -31.53 -4.13
N LYS A 131 2.17 -31.58 -2.84
CA LYS A 131 0.82 -31.28 -2.37
C LYS A 131 0.85 -29.92 -1.71
N ARG A 132 0.17 -28.94 -2.28
CA ARG A 132 -0.05 -27.67 -1.58
C ARG A 132 -0.64 -27.95 -0.20
N PRO A 133 -0.05 -27.45 0.87
CA PRO A 133 -0.64 -27.59 2.19
C PRO A 133 -2.07 -27.06 2.17
N PRO A 134 -3.03 -27.79 2.79
CA PRO A 134 -4.41 -27.33 2.82
C PRO A 134 -4.50 -25.94 3.43
N ALA A 135 -5.41 -25.14 2.89
CA ALA A 135 -5.65 -23.79 3.42
C ALA A 135 -6.20 -23.92 4.86
N LYS A 136 -5.30 -23.97 5.84
CA LYS A 136 -5.70 -23.78 7.24
C LYS A 136 -6.05 -22.31 7.38
N THR A 137 -7.33 -22.01 7.55
CA THR A 137 -7.79 -20.73 8.03
C THR A 137 -7.24 -20.57 9.45
N ILE A 138 -6.25 -19.70 9.61
CA ILE A 138 -5.69 -19.40 10.93
C ILE A 138 -6.54 -18.28 11.50
N ARG A 139 -7.33 -18.57 12.52
CA ARG A 139 -7.98 -17.51 13.31
C ARG A 139 -6.92 -16.79 14.11
N LYS A 140 -6.84 -15.49 13.92
CA LYS A 140 -5.90 -14.61 14.62
C LYS A 140 -6.68 -13.60 15.42
N ARG A 141 -6.31 -13.42 16.69
CA ARG A 141 -6.85 -12.34 17.52
C ARG A 141 -6.29 -11.01 17.04
N ARG A 142 -7.17 -10.05 16.80
CA ARG A 142 -6.82 -8.68 16.39
C ARG A 142 -7.49 -7.69 17.32
N THR A 143 -6.71 -6.78 17.88
CA THR A 143 -7.25 -5.61 18.58
C THR A 143 -7.55 -4.52 17.55
N THR A 144 -8.78 -4.05 17.53
CA THR A 144 -9.29 -3.02 16.61
C THR A 144 -10.19 -2.05 17.36
N SER A 145 -10.91 -1.18 16.66
CA SER A 145 -11.88 -0.27 17.24
C SER A 145 -13.30 -0.59 16.79
N LYS A 146 -14.29 -0.40 17.68
CA LYS A 146 -15.72 -0.50 17.34
C LYS A 146 -16.14 0.52 16.28
N THR A 147 -15.51 1.69 16.26
CA THR A 147 -15.81 2.78 15.33
C THR A 147 -15.02 2.68 14.03
N ASP A 148 -13.98 1.85 14.01
CA ASP A 148 -13.11 1.61 12.86
C ASP A 148 -12.65 0.13 12.84
N PRO A 149 -13.54 -0.80 12.42
CA PRO A 149 -13.27 -2.24 12.49
C PRO A 149 -12.15 -2.75 11.59
N ASP A 150 -11.84 -1.99 10.53
CA ASP A 150 -10.81 -2.34 9.55
C ASP A 150 -9.38 -2.00 10.05
N SER A 151 -9.28 -1.22 11.14
CA SER A 151 -8.00 -0.85 11.75
C SER A 151 -7.36 -2.03 12.50
N GLY A 152 -6.09 -1.92 12.83
CA GLY A 152 -5.35 -2.90 13.63
C GLY A 152 -4.46 -2.23 14.67
N CYS A 153 -4.16 -2.93 15.76
CA CYS A 153 -3.27 -2.43 16.80
C CYS A 153 -1.82 -2.81 16.48
N ILE A 154 -0.94 -1.81 16.53
CA ILE A 154 0.50 -2.00 16.50
C ILE A 154 1.10 -1.63 17.85
N ASN A 155 2.08 -2.39 18.29
CA ASN A 155 2.88 -2.09 19.47
C ASN A 155 4.34 -2.43 19.16
N HIS A 156 5.01 -1.55 18.42
CA HIS A 156 6.39 -1.76 18.01
C HIS A 156 7.19 -0.45 18.09
N GLY A 157 8.15 -0.40 18.99
CA GLY A 157 9.03 0.76 19.18
C GLY A 157 8.25 2.04 19.51
N LYS A 158 8.45 3.08 18.73
CA LYS A 158 7.75 4.36 18.88
C LYS A 158 6.33 4.35 18.28
N LYS A 159 5.98 3.33 17.49
CA LYS A 159 4.67 3.18 16.86
C LYS A 159 3.79 2.34 17.79
N SER A 160 2.80 2.94 18.43
CA SER A 160 1.88 2.25 19.33
C SER A 160 0.47 2.81 19.17
N GLY A 161 -0.51 1.93 19.07
CA GLY A 161 -1.91 2.30 18.98
C GLY A 161 -2.66 1.60 17.85
N ILE A 162 -3.90 2.02 17.65
CA ILE A 162 -4.74 1.52 16.56
C ILE A 162 -4.56 2.39 15.32
N GLY A 163 -4.40 1.75 14.17
CA GLY A 163 -4.18 2.45 12.91
C GLY A 163 -4.00 1.51 11.73
N TYR A 164 -3.31 2.03 10.74
CA TYR A 164 -3.05 1.38 9.47
C TYR A 164 -1.57 1.42 9.14
N LEU A 165 -1.14 0.46 8.36
CA LEU A 165 0.15 0.46 7.69
C LEU A 165 -0.09 0.81 6.21
N MET A 166 0.55 1.85 5.72
CA MET A 166 0.51 2.27 4.33
C MET A 166 1.83 1.92 3.66
N GLU A 167 1.77 1.00 2.70
CA GLU A 167 2.90 0.67 1.81
C GLU A 167 2.88 1.60 0.61
N THR A 168 4.01 2.21 0.31
CA THR A 168 4.15 3.15 -0.81
C THR A 168 5.38 2.80 -1.62
N THR A 169 5.23 2.77 -2.95
CA THR A 169 6.37 2.63 -3.88
C THR A 169 6.51 3.87 -4.74
N VAL A 170 7.73 4.29 -4.97
CA VAL A 170 8.10 5.46 -5.78
C VAL A 170 9.09 5.03 -6.85
N ASP A 171 8.86 5.43 -8.09
CA ASP A 171 9.87 5.40 -9.15
C ASP A 171 10.83 6.59 -8.95
N CYS A 172 12.12 6.31 -8.77
CA CYS A 172 13.11 7.31 -8.38
C CYS A 172 13.46 8.30 -9.48
N LYS A 173 13.12 8.00 -10.75
CA LYS A 173 13.46 8.85 -11.89
C LYS A 173 12.85 10.25 -11.81
N TYR A 174 11.57 10.34 -11.50
CA TYR A 174 10.84 11.61 -11.39
C TYR A 174 10.05 11.72 -10.08
N GLY A 175 10.23 10.81 -9.14
CA GLY A 175 9.51 10.80 -7.88
C GLY A 175 8.02 10.45 -8.03
N ILE A 176 7.66 9.64 -9.01
CA ILE A 176 6.26 9.24 -9.24
C ILE A 176 5.90 8.11 -8.29
N ILE A 177 4.87 8.30 -7.48
CA ILE A 177 4.30 7.23 -6.65
C ILE A 177 3.61 6.23 -7.57
N THR A 178 4.14 5.01 -7.65
CA THR A 178 3.65 3.95 -8.53
C THR A 178 2.66 3.01 -7.84
N GLY A 179 2.68 2.95 -6.51
CA GLY A 179 1.77 2.13 -5.73
C GLY A 179 1.50 2.71 -4.35
N VAL A 180 0.27 2.55 -3.88
CA VAL A 180 -0.15 2.83 -2.50
C VAL A 180 -1.15 1.77 -2.09
N ASP A 181 -0.87 1.07 -0.99
CA ASP A 181 -1.80 0.13 -0.36
C ASP A 181 -1.89 0.42 1.14
N VAL A 182 -3.06 0.18 1.71
CA VAL A 182 -3.33 0.42 3.13
C VAL A 182 -3.85 -0.88 3.75
N TYR A 183 -3.24 -1.25 4.86
CA TYR A 183 -3.53 -2.49 5.60
C TYR A 183 -3.76 -2.19 7.08
N PRO A 184 -4.46 -3.06 7.83
CA PRO A 184 -4.48 -2.96 9.29
C PRO A 184 -3.06 -2.98 9.86
N ALA A 185 -2.75 -2.12 10.84
CA ALA A 185 -1.38 -1.95 11.35
C ALA A 185 -0.77 -3.19 12.03
N ASN A 186 -1.55 -4.23 12.32
CA ASN A 186 -1.09 -5.49 12.90
C ASN A 186 -0.60 -6.51 11.86
N GLU A 187 -0.66 -6.20 10.58
CA GLU A 187 -0.13 -7.06 9.52
C GLU A 187 1.41 -7.00 9.45
N LYS A 188 2.01 -8.04 8.87
CA LYS A 188 3.48 -8.10 8.74
C LYS A 188 3.95 -7.39 7.46
N GLU A 189 4.75 -6.35 7.60
CA GLU A 189 5.32 -5.57 6.50
C GLU A 189 5.96 -6.45 5.41
N SER A 190 6.72 -7.48 5.80
CA SER A 190 7.40 -8.37 4.86
C SER A 190 6.47 -9.12 3.89
N LEU A 191 5.25 -9.48 4.33
CA LEU A 191 4.26 -10.08 3.44
C LEU A 191 3.56 -9.02 2.60
N LEU A 192 3.31 -7.86 3.17
CA LEU A 192 2.57 -6.78 2.54
C LEU A 192 3.33 -6.21 1.35
N VAL A 193 4.64 -5.99 1.49
CA VAL A 193 5.47 -5.45 0.41
C VAL A 193 5.43 -6.34 -0.84
N LEU A 194 5.54 -7.65 -0.71
CA LEU A 194 5.49 -8.54 -1.87
C LEU A 194 4.14 -8.49 -2.59
N ARG A 195 3.03 -8.50 -1.85
CA ARG A 195 1.68 -8.36 -2.42
C ARG A 195 1.48 -6.99 -3.07
N HIS A 196 2.04 -5.96 -2.47
CA HIS A 196 2.03 -4.59 -2.99
C HIS A 196 2.76 -4.49 -4.32
N LEU A 197 3.96 -5.09 -4.44
CA LEU A 197 4.74 -5.11 -5.68
C LEU A 197 4.07 -5.97 -6.76
N GLU A 198 3.60 -7.16 -6.41
CA GLU A 198 2.87 -8.03 -7.34
C GLU A 198 1.68 -7.31 -7.97
N ARG A 199 0.89 -6.58 -7.17
CA ARG A 199 -0.26 -5.80 -7.66
C ARG A 199 0.15 -4.73 -8.67
N GLN A 200 1.27 -4.07 -8.47
CA GLN A 200 1.79 -3.06 -9.38
C GLN A 200 2.21 -3.69 -10.72
N ILE A 201 2.92 -4.82 -10.68
CA ILE A 201 3.28 -5.59 -11.88
C ILE A 201 2.02 -5.99 -12.66
N GLN A 202 0.99 -6.51 -11.99
CA GLN A 202 -0.29 -6.88 -12.60
C GLN A 202 -1.01 -5.69 -13.25
N ASN A 203 -0.77 -4.46 -12.77
CA ASN A 203 -1.31 -3.23 -13.35
C ASN A 203 -0.38 -2.57 -14.39
N GLY A 204 0.70 -3.25 -14.79
CA GLY A 204 1.57 -2.83 -15.88
C GLY A 204 2.70 -1.88 -15.46
N VAL A 205 3.02 -1.78 -14.18
CA VAL A 205 4.21 -1.04 -13.72
C VAL A 205 5.44 -1.91 -13.98
N PRO A 206 6.43 -1.44 -14.77
CA PRO A 206 7.69 -2.15 -14.94
C PRO A 206 8.48 -2.10 -13.63
N MET A 207 9.14 -3.20 -13.27
CA MET A 207 9.97 -3.28 -12.06
C MET A 207 11.23 -4.08 -12.33
N GLN A 208 12.40 -3.44 -12.22
CA GLN A 208 13.69 -4.09 -12.36
C GLN A 208 14.40 -4.17 -11.02
N ASN A 209 14.59 -3.03 -10.36
CA ASN A 209 15.31 -2.93 -9.11
C ASN A 209 14.44 -2.22 -8.07
N ILE A 210 14.54 -2.66 -6.83
CA ILE A 210 13.86 -2.01 -5.70
C ILE A 210 14.77 -1.87 -4.49
N ALA A 211 14.79 -0.68 -3.90
CA ALA A 211 15.41 -0.41 -2.62
C ALA A 211 14.37 -0.52 -1.50
N LEU A 212 14.69 -1.29 -0.47
CA LEU A 212 13.86 -1.45 0.73
C LEU A 212 14.72 -1.18 1.97
N ASP A 213 14.08 -0.84 3.08
CA ASP A 213 14.80 -0.65 4.34
C ASP A 213 15.24 -2.00 4.95
N ARG A 214 16.07 -1.91 6.00
CA ARG A 214 16.58 -3.09 6.72
C ARG A 214 15.47 -3.96 7.33
N GLY A 215 14.30 -3.42 7.63
CA GLY A 215 13.17 -4.16 8.19
C GLY A 215 12.65 -5.26 7.26
N TYR A 216 12.93 -5.14 5.97
CA TYR A 216 12.55 -6.12 4.96
C TYR A 216 13.61 -7.21 4.72
N ASP A 217 14.78 -7.18 5.38
CA ASP A 217 15.84 -8.18 5.22
C ASP A 217 15.43 -9.53 5.83
N THR A 218 14.62 -10.27 5.12
CA THR A 218 14.18 -11.62 5.48
C THR A 218 14.30 -12.55 4.27
N GLY A 219 14.69 -13.80 4.51
CA GLY A 219 14.80 -14.80 3.43
C GLY A 219 13.52 -14.93 2.60
N ALA A 220 12.35 -14.72 3.22
CA ALA A 220 11.07 -14.76 2.53
C ALA A 220 10.89 -13.60 1.56
N VAL A 221 11.35 -12.38 1.91
CA VAL A 221 11.29 -11.21 1.01
C VAL A 221 12.25 -11.41 -0.15
N HIS A 222 13.50 -11.82 0.12
CA HIS A 222 14.47 -12.10 -0.94
C HIS A 222 13.95 -13.15 -1.92
N ARG A 223 13.39 -14.27 -1.41
CA ARG A 223 12.80 -15.30 -2.28
C ARG A 223 11.59 -14.78 -3.05
N GLY A 224 10.74 -13.96 -2.44
CA GLY A 224 9.59 -13.36 -3.12
C GLY A 224 9.99 -12.40 -4.23
N LEU A 225 11.01 -11.56 -4.02
CA LEU A 225 11.55 -10.67 -5.04
C LEU A 225 12.15 -11.45 -6.21
N GLU A 226 12.91 -12.52 -5.93
CA GLU A 226 13.45 -13.42 -6.95
C GLU A 226 12.33 -14.03 -7.81
N LEU A 227 11.26 -14.56 -7.19
CA LEU A 227 10.10 -15.12 -7.89
C LEU A 227 9.32 -14.09 -8.71
N LEU A 228 9.32 -12.83 -8.28
CA LEU A 228 8.74 -11.71 -9.03
C LEU A 228 9.66 -11.16 -10.13
N GLY A 229 10.91 -11.64 -10.21
CA GLY A 229 11.91 -11.17 -11.16
C GLY A 229 12.45 -9.78 -10.86
N ILE A 230 12.46 -9.37 -9.58
CA ILE A 230 12.89 -8.06 -9.11
C ILE A 230 14.22 -8.19 -8.37
N THR A 231 15.21 -7.36 -8.70
CA THR A 231 16.45 -7.25 -7.92
C THR A 231 16.23 -6.37 -6.71
N GLY A 232 16.37 -6.94 -5.51
CA GLY A 232 16.22 -6.22 -4.24
C GLY A 232 17.55 -5.66 -3.71
N TYR A 233 17.57 -4.41 -3.31
CA TYR A 233 18.66 -3.75 -2.58
C TYR A 233 18.19 -3.51 -1.14
N ILE A 234 18.54 -4.41 -0.23
CA ILE A 234 18.10 -4.42 1.16
C ILE A 234 19.34 -4.44 2.05
N PRO A 235 19.54 -3.43 2.93
CA PRO A 235 20.68 -3.45 3.86
C PRO A 235 20.55 -4.62 4.83
N ALA A 236 21.63 -5.38 5.00
CA ALA A 236 21.65 -6.54 5.88
C ALA A 236 21.35 -6.15 7.35
N ILE A 237 20.58 -6.99 8.04
CA ILE A 237 20.38 -6.88 9.48
C ILE A 237 21.70 -7.22 10.17
N GLN A 238 22.24 -6.25 10.92
CA GLN A 238 23.38 -6.52 11.78
C GLN A 238 22.91 -7.28 13.01
N PHE A 239 23.20 -8.58 13.07
CA PHE A 239 22.99 -9.35 14.28
C PHE A 239 24.03 -8.95 15.32
N SER A 240 23.60 -8.78 16.58
CA SER A 240 24.49 -8.49 17.71
C SER A 240 25.48 -9.63 18.03
N ASN A 241 25.24 -10.81 17.46
CA ASN A 241 26.12 -11.95 17.54
C ASN A 241 26.71 -12.18 16.14
N SER A 242 28.04 -11.99 16.01
CA SER A 242 28.72 -12.32 14.76
C SER A 242 28.56 -13.81 14.45
N PRO A 243 28.49 -14.19 13.17
CA PRO A 243 28.44 -15.60 12.75
C PRO A 243 29.60 -16.42 13.35
N GLU A 244 30.75 -15.79 13.60
CA GLU A 244 31.94 -16.37 14.22
C GLU A 244 31.67 -16.92 15.63
N LYS A 245 30.74 -16.31 16.36
CA LYS A 245 30.33 -16.81 17.70
C LYS A 245 29.69 -18.21 17.62
N TYR A 246 29.17 -18.57 16.47
CA TYR A 246 28.58 -19.90 16.22
C TYR A 246 29.49 -20.81 15.39
N GLY A 247 30.76 -20.42 15.19
CA GLY A 247 31.76 -21.21 14.46
C GLY A 247 31.63 -21.08 12.92
N PHE A 248 30.92 -20.09 12.42
CA PHE A 248 30.86 -19.79 10.99
C PHE A 248 31.87 -18.71 10.63
N TYR A 249 32.74 -19.00 9.70
CA TYR A 249 33.77 -18.06 9.23
C TYR A 249 33.60 -17.87 7.71
N TYR A 250 33.53 -16.62 7.27
CA TYR A 250 33.55 -16.32 5.84
C TYR A 250 34.93 -16.57 5.26
N LEU A 251 35.01 -17.39 4.23
CA LEU A 251 36.24 -17.71 3.50
C LEU A 251 36.25 -16.96 2.16
N PRO A 252 36.87 -15.76 2.08
CA PRO A 252 36.82 -14.93 0.86
C PRO A 252 37.41 -15.60 -0.39
N GLN A 253 38.26 -16.60 -0.22
CA GLN A 253 38.90 -17.33 -1.32
C GLN A 253 37.95 -18.37 -1.94
N GLU A 254 36.96 -18.84 -1.20
CA GLU A 254 36.01 -19.87 -1.63
C GLU A 254 34.61 -19.28 -1.83
N ASP A 255 34.39 -17.99 -1.50
CA ASP A 255 33.11 -17.29 -1.48
C ASP A 255 32.02 -18.08 -0.72
N ALA A 256 32.39 -18.71 0.40
CA ALA A 256 31.59 -19.62 1.21
C ALA A 256 31.53 -19.21 2.71
#